data_81e2fe235ffa65714548508d503da17d
#
_entry.id   81e2fe235ffa65714548508d503da17d
#
_cell.length_a   1.000
_cell.length_b   1.000
_cell.length_c   1.000
_cell.angle_alpha   90.00
_cell.angle_beta   90.00
_cell.angle_gamma   90.00
#
_symmetry.space_group_name_H-M   'P 1'
#
loop_
_entity.id
_entity.type
_entity.pdbx_description
1 polymer ?
#
loop_
_entity_poly.entity_id
_entity_poly.type
_entity_poly.pdbx_seq_one_letter_code
_entity_poly.pdbx_strand_id
1 'polypeptide(L)'
;MSVTNVTREELWAKQHLSCKNMDYAVWERDKSMLQKLSRINGGCSFVVDVYKGCYAYASTGFVDWLGYDRHKIETLEKQGDYLESRIHPHDRSQLEDLQVRLGKFIYNQPFEHRNDYCNVYSFRILNARGNYVRVTSRHQVLEQSHDGKAWLIIGNMSMAPGQKESEQAECTVLNLRNGEMFSPGVVIMNPVVSLTGREMDALTR
;
A
#
# COMPACT_ATOMS: atom_id res chain seq x y z
N MET A 1 -2.22 12.72 -27.60
CA MET A 1 -2.75 11.42 -27.21
C MET A 1 -3.31 11.55 -25.81
N SER A 2 -4.63 11.40 -25.65
CA SER A 2 -5.31 11.52 -24.35
C SER A 2 -4.82 10.41 -23.40
N VAL A 3 -4.11 10.78 -22.36
CA VAL A 3 -3.80 9.87 -21.26
C VAL A 3 -5.11 9.62 -20.52
N THR A 4 -5.73 8.47 -20.76
CA THR A 4 -6.90 8.03 -19.99
C THR A 4 -6.43 7.87 -18.54
N ASN A 5 -6.89 8.77 -17.66
CA ASN A 5 -6.67 8.66 -16.22
C ASN A 5 -7.44 7.44 -15.71
N VAL A 6 -6.73 6.32 -15.53
CA VAL A 6 -7.27 5.10 -14.91
C VAL A 6 -7.34 5.37 -13.41
N THR A 7 -8.50 5.20 -12.79
CA THR A 7 -8.67 5.34 -11.34
C THR A 7 -8.15 4.10 -10.59
N ARG A 8 -7.96 4.24 -9.27
CA ARG A 8 -7.58 3.11 -8.40
C ARG A 8 -8.60 1.99 -8.44
N GLU A 9 -9.88 2.33 -8.43
CA GLU A 9 -10.99 1.37 -8.51
C GLU A 9 -11.01 0.64 -9.86
N GLU A 10 -10.77 1.33 -10.96
CA GLU A 10 -10.65 0.71 -12.29
C GLU A 10 -9.44 -0.23 -12.37
N LEU A 11 -8.32 0.12 -11.71
CA LEU A 11 -7.13 -0.73 -11.64
C LEU A 11 -7.44 -2.02 -10.86
N TRP A 12 -8.14 -1.91 -9.74
CA TRP A 12 -8.53 -3.06 -8.91
C TRP A 12 -9.62 -3.90 -9.56
N ALA A 13 -10.60 -3.27 -10.22
CA ALA A 13 -11.63 -3.99 -10.98
C ALA A 13 -11.03 -4.82 -12.13
N LYS A 14 -9.96 -4.34 -12.77
CA LYS A 14 -9.24 -5.10 -13.82
C LYS A 14 -8.55 -6.36 -13.31
N GLN A 15 -8.34 -6.50 -12.01
CA GLN A 15 -7.76 -7.73 -11.46
C GLN A 15 -8.70 -8.94 -11.58
N HIS A 16 -10.02 -8.72 -11.71
CA HIS A 16 -11.01 -9.80 -11.77
C HIS A 16 -10.84 -10.84 -10.65
N LEU A 17 -10.70 -10.38 -9.41
CA LEU A 17 -10.62 -11.26 -8.25
C LEU A 17 -11.92 -12.07 -8.13
N SER A 18 -11.81 -13.35 -7.76
CA SER A 18 -12.94 -14.24 -7.54
C SER A 18 -12.85 -14.84 -6.14
N CYS A 19 -13.96 -14.86 -5.40
CA CYS A 19 -14.02 -15.44 -4.05
C CYS A 19 -13.55 -16.91 -4.00
N LYS A 20 -13.65 -17.64 -5.10
CA LYS A 20 -13.18 -19.04 -5.20
C LYS A 20 -11.66 -19.17 -5.14
N ASN A 21 -10.94 -18.09 -5.42
CA ASN A 21 -9.48 -18.07 -5.49
C ASN A 21 -8.82 -17.51 -4.20
N MET A 22 -9.60 -17.30 -3.12
CA MET A 22 -9.15 -16.70 -1.88
C MET A 22 -9.48 -17.60 -0.69
N ASP A 23 -8.49 -17.84 0.17
CA ASP A 23 -8.65 -18.68 1.37
C ASP A 23 -8.86 -17.81 2.61
N TYR A 24 -10.11 -17.44 2.87
CA TYR A 24 -10.46 -16.66 4.07
C TYR A 24 -10.18 -17.38 5.39
N ALA A 25 -10.04 -18.71 5.40
CA ALA A 25 -9.66 -19.43 6.63
C ALA A 25 -8.21 -19.15 7.01
N VAL A 26 -7.32 -19.04 6.03
CA VAL A 26 -5.92 -18.57 6.25
C VAL A 26 -5.93 -17.17 6.84
N TRP A 27 -6.73 -16.26 6.27
CA TRP A 27 -6.86 -14.90 6.79
C TRP A 27 -7.32 -14.85 8.26
N GLU A 28 -8.36 -15.56 8.63
CA GLU A 28 -8.86 -15.56 10.03
C GLU A 28 -7.83 -16.11 11.03
N ARG A 29 -7.04 -17.10 10.63
CA ARG A 29 -5.92 -17.60 11.42
C ARG A 29 -4.84 -16.52 11.61
N ASP A 30 -4.43 -15.88 10.53
CA ASP A 30 -3.30 -14.93 10.53
C ASP A 30 -3.66 -13.60 11.17
N LYS A 31 -4.93 -13.20 11.12
CA LYS A 31 -5.48 -12.01 11.81
C LYS A 31 -5.16 -12.02 13.31
N SER A 32 -5.25 -13.19 13.97
CA SER A 32 -4.92 -13.31 15.39
C SER A 32 -3.45 -13.03 15.70
N MET A 33 -2.55 -13.43 14.81
CA MET A 33 -1.12 -13.16 14.92
C MET A 33 -0.82 -11.68 14.68
N LEU A 34 -1.45 -11.06 13.66
CA LEU A 34 -1.33 -9.63 13.41
C LEU A 34 -1.77 -8.78 14.59
N GLN A 35 -2.82 -9.17 15.30
CA GLN A 35 -3.26 -8.50 16.52
C GLN A 35 -2.19 -8.52 17.63
N LYS A 36 -1.45 -9.62 17.76
CA LYS A 36 -0.35 -9.71 18.74
C LYS A 36 0.85 -8.88 18.31
N LEU A 37 1.25 -8.97 17.05
CA LEU A 37 2.40 -8.25 16.50
C LEU A 37 2.19 -6.73 16.51
N SER A 38 0.99 -6.24 16.17
CA SER A 38 0.69 -4.81 16.16
C SER A 38 0.81 -4.15 17.54
N ARG A 39 0.58 -4.92 18.63
CA ARG A 39 0.80 -4.44 20.01
C ARG A 39 2.27 -4.24 20.35
N ILE A 40 3.16 -5.03 19.73
CA ILE A 40 4.60 -4.99 19.99
C ILE A 40 5.26 -3.88 19.16
N ASN A 41 4.86 -3.75 17.90
CA ASN A 41 5.52 -2.84 16.97
C ASN A 41 5.23 -1.36 17.22
N GLY A 42 4.19 -1.03 17.98
CA GLY A 42 3.69 0.33 18.13
C GLY A 42 3.28 0.94 16.78
N GLY A 43 2.45 1.95 16.76
CA GLY A 43 1.94 2.54 15.52
C GLY A 43 0.64 1.91 15.01
N CYS A 44 0.25 2.23 13.79
CA CYS A 44 -1.03 1.84 13.21
C CYS A 44 -0.83 0.77 12.14
N SER A 45 -1.30 -0.45 12.40
CA SER A 45 -1.33 -1.53 11.40
C SER A 45 -2.74 -1.73 10.88
N PHE A 46 -2.88 -1.98 9.59
CA PHE A 46 -4.16 -2.27 8.95
C PHE A 46 -3.99 -3.28 7.81
N VAL A 47 -5.08 -3.93 7.43
CA VAL A 47 -5.15 -4.78 6.26
C VAL A 47 -6.35 -4.36 5.41
N VAL A 48 -6.10 -4.18 4.12
CA VAL A 48 -7.15 -3.91 3.11
C VAL A 48 -7.45 -5.19 2.36
N ASP A 49 -8.72 -5.56 2.31
CA ASP A 49 -9.22 -6.59 1.41
C ASP A 49 -9.60 -5.91 0.08
N VAL A 50 -8.77 -6.13 -0.94
CA VAL A 50 -8.93 -5.50 -2.26
C VAL A 50 -10.18 -6.01 -2.98
N TYR A 51 -10.56 -7.27 -2.73
CA TYR A 51 -11.76 -7.85 -3.32
C TYR A 51 -13.04 -7.24 -2.76
N LYS A 52 -13.11 -7.06 -1.43
CA LYS A 52 -14.26 -6.44 -0.77
C LYS A 52 -14.23 -4.92 -0.82
N GLY A 53 -13.08 -4.31 -1.14
CA GLY A 53 -12.90 -2.87 -1.12
C GLY A 53 -13.02 -2.26 0.29
N CYS A 54 -12.61 -2.99 1.33
CA CYS A 54 -12.77 -2.58 2.71
C CYS A 54 -11.53 -2.89 3.56
N TYR A 55 -11.48 -2.31 4.77
CA TYR A 55 -10.49 -2.64 5.78
C TYR A 55 -10.89 -3.95 6.48
N ALA A 56 -10.14 -5.02 6.27
CA ALA A 56 -10.34 -6.30 6.94
C ALA A 56 -9.79 -6.31 8.38
N TYR A 57 -8.88 -5.38 8.70
CA TYR A 57 -8.28 -5.23 10.03
C TYR A 57 -7.75 -3.80 10.23
N ALA A 58 -7.85 -3.31 11.47
CA ALA A 58 -7.13 -2.14 11.95
C ALA A 58 -6.73 -2.34 13.42
N SER A 59 -5.50 -1.97 13.76
CA SER A 59 -4.97 -2.10 15.13
C SER A 59 -5.47 -1.01 16.06
N THR A 60 -5.38 -1.24 17.37
CA THR A 60 -5.67 -0.22 18.39
C THR A 60 -4.73 0.98 18.33
N GLY A 61 -3.62 0.88 17.62
CA GLY A 61 -2.69 2.00 17.41
C GLY A 61 -3.36 3.25 16.86
N PHE A 62 -4.40 3.11 16.06
CA PHE A 62 -5.20 4.26 15.58
C PHE A 62 -5.93 5.00 16.73
N VAL A 63 -6.34 4.27 17.76
CA VAL A 63 -6.95 4.84 18.98
C VAL A 63 -5.86 5.44 19.87
N ASP A 64 -4.83 4.64 20.16
CA ASP A 64 -3.81 4.97 21.15
C ASP A 64 -2.93 6.14 20.69
N TRP A 65 -2.70 6.25 19.40
CA TRP A 65 -1.70 7.15 18.81
C TRP A 65 -2.29 8.36 18.08
N LEU A 66 -3.36 8.15 17.29
CA LEU A 66 -4.07 9.23 16.59
C LEU A 66 -5.28 9.72 17.35
N GLY A 67 -5.70 9.04 18.44
CA GLY A 67 -6.82 9.40 19.28
C GLY A 67 -8.19 9.13 18.65
N TYR A 68 -8.25 8.26 17.60
CA TYR A 68 -9.50 7.99 16.92
C TYR A 68 -10.49 7.23 17.81
N ASP A 69 -11.77 7.39 17.53
CA ASP A 69 -12.82 6.68 18.23
C ASP A 69 -12.67 5.15 18.08
N ARG A 70 -12.65 4.44 19.22
CA ARG A 70 -12.44 2.99 19.26
C ARG A 70 -13.48 2.24 18.45
N HIS A 71 -14.75 2.59 18.59
CA HIS A 71 -15.85 1.90 17.91
C HIS A 71 -15.73 2.06 16.38
N LYS A 72 -15.31 3.24 15.91
CA LYS A 72 -15.06 3.45 14.48
C LYS A 72 -13.93 2.58 13.94
N ILE A 73 -12.86 2.40 14.71
CA ILE A 73 -11.74 1.55 14.33
C ILE A 73 -12.12 0.06 14.38
N GLU A 74 -12.84 -0.40 15.39
CA GLU A 74 -13.29 -1.78 15.51
C GLU A 74 -14.32 -2.17 14.44
N THR A 75 -15.04 -1.21 13.88
CA THR A 75 -16.05 -1.40 12.82
C THR A 75 -15.61 -0.85 11.46
N LEU A 76 -14.29 -0.68 11.27
CA LEU A 76 -13.75 0.01 10.10
C LEU A 76 -14.15 -0.63 8.77
N GLU A 77 -14.35 -1.95 8.72
CA GLU A 77 -14.87 -2.66 7.54
C GLU A 77 -16.24 -2.13 7.07
N LYS A 78 -17.02 -1.50 7.97
CA LYS A 78 -18.35 -0.89 7.72
C LYS A 78 -18.29 0.63 7.59
N GLN A 79 -17.14 1.25 7.83
CA GLN A 79 -16.99 2.71 7.87
C GLN A 79 -16.58 3.31 6.51
N GLY A 80 -16.52 2.49 5.45
CA GLY A 80 -16.16 2.94 4.11
C GLY A 80 -14.77 3.58 4.07
N ASP A 81 -14.72 4.85 3.67
CA ASP A 81 -13.48 5.62 3.46
C ASP A 81 -13.03 6.42 4.71
N TYR A 82 -13.40 5.99 5.93
CA TYR A 82 -13.11 6.77 7.15
C TYR A 82 -11.62 7.13 7.29
N LEU A 83 -10.70 6.20 7.09
CA LEU A 83 -9.26 6.50 7.19
C LEU A 83 -8.78 7.40 6.05
N GLU A 84 -9.26 7.18 4.83
CA GLU A 84 -8.96 8.01 3.67
C GLU A 84 -9.46 9.44 3.86
N SER A 85 -10.62 9.62 4.52
CA SER A 85 -11.18 10.93 4.82
C SER A 85 -10.32 11.75 5.79
N ARG A 86 -9.42 11.08 6.53
CA ARG A 86 -8.47 11.72 7.45
C ARG A 86 -7.18 12.17 6.77
N ILE A 87 -6.88 11.69 5.58
CA ILE A 87 -5.72 12.14 4.80
C ILE A 87 -5.95 13.58 4.35
N HIS A 88 -4.92 14.40 4.41
CA HIS A 88 -5.00 15.78 3.93
C HIS A 88 -5.48 15.81 2.48
N PRO A 89 -6.45 16.66 2.10
CA PRO A 89 -7.09 16.60 0.77
C PRO A 89 -6.09 16.66 -0.40
N HIS A 90 -5.08 17.52 -0.29
CA HIS A 90 -4.02 17.62 -1.30
C HIS A 90 -3.18 16.36 -1.40
N ASP A 91 -2.82 15.75 -0.26
CA ASP A 91 -2.02 14.53 -0.21
C ASP A 91 -2.84 13.33 -0.72
N ARG A 92 -4.16 13.29 -0.46
CA ARG A 92 -5.05 12.22 -0.92
C ARG A 92 -5.05 12.09 -2.45
N SER A 93 -5.23 13.19 -3.17
CA SER A 93 -5.19 13.18 -4.64
C SER A 93 -3.84 12.70 -5.18
N GLN A 94 -2.73 13.14 -4.56
CA GLN A 94 -1.39 12.71 -4.95
C GLN A 94 -1.16 11.21 -4.67
N LEU A 95 -1.64 10.70 -3.52
CA LEU A 95 -1.54 9.27 -3.16
C LEU A 95 -2.32 8.39 -4.13
N GLU A 96 -3.51 8.81 -4.58
CA GLU A 96 -4.30 8.09 -5.58
C GLU A 96 -3.52 7.95 -6.89
N ASP A 97 -2.91 9.02 -7.40
CA ASP A 97 -2.05 9.00 -8.59
C ASP A 97 -0.83 8.07 -8.40
N LEU A 98 -0.16 8.17 -7.26
CA LEU A 98 1.00 7.34 -6.93
C LEU A 98 0.63 5.85 -6.84
N GLN A 99 -0.53 5.53 -6.24
CA GLN A 99 -1.02 4.15 -6.15
C GLN A 99 -1.34 3.56 -7.53
N VAL A 100 -1.93 4.34 -8.44
CA VAL A 100 -2.21 3.89 -9.81
C VAL A 100 -0.91 3.61 -10.57
N ARG A 101 0.07 4.52 -10.49
CA ARG A 101 1.38 4.36 -11.15
C ARG A 101 2.09 3.12 -10.63
N LEU A 102 2.09 2.95 -9.32
CA LEU A 102 2.71 1.82 -8.66
C LEU A 102 2.02 0.50 -9.00
N GLY A 103 0.70 0.46 -9.00
CA GLY A 103 -0.04 -0.72 -9.45
C GLY A 103 0.37 -1.15 -10.85
N LYS A 104 0.46 -0.20 -11.79
CA LYS A 104 0.96 -0.49 -13.15
C LYS A 104 2.38 -1.05 -13.15
N PHE A 105 3.28 -0.47 -12.32
CA PHE A 105 4.64 -0.96 -12.19
C PHE A 105 4.68 -2.41 -11.68
N ILE A 106 3.99 -2.71 -10.58
CA ILE A 106 3.94 -4.05 -9.96
C ILE A 106 3.35 -5.08 -10.92
N TYR A 107 2.27 -4.74 -11.65
CA TYR A 107 1.67 -5.67 -12.62
C TYR A 107 2.57 -5.98 -13.82
N ASN A 108 3.49 -5.08 -14.17
CA ASN A 108 4.48 -5.31 -15.22
C ASN A 108 5.66 -6.18 -14.76
N GLN A 109 5.78 -6.46 -13.45
CA GLN A 109 6.80 -7.37 -12.93
C GLN A 109 6.40 -8.84 -13.17
N PRO A 110 7.39 -9.75 -13.33
CA PRO A 110 7.13 -11.18 -13.30
C PRO A 110 6.32 -11.56 -12.06
N PHE A 111 5.40 -12.49 -12.23
CA PHE A 111 4.45 -12.91 -11.19
C PHE A 111 5.14 -13.25 -9.86
N GLU A 112 6.20 -14.03 -9.89
CA GLU A 112 7.01 -14.47 -8.76
C GLU A 112 7.73 -13.33 -8.02
N HIS A 113 7.84 -12.14 -8.66
CA HIS A 113 8.55 -10.98 -8.10
C HIS A 113 7.64 -9.87 -7.60
N ARG A 114 6.32 -9.97 -7.77
CA ARG A 114 5.39 -8.90 -7.37
C ARG A 114 5.38 -8.63 -5.87
N ASN A 115 5.61 -9.67 -5.05
CA ASN A 115 5.68 -9.56 -3.59
C ASN A 115 7.03 -9.05 -3.08
N ASP A 116 8.03 -8.92 -3.96
CA ASP A 116 9.35 -8.43 -3.58
C ASP A 116 9.37 -6.90 -3.36
N TYR A 117 8.26 -6.21 -3.61
CA TYR A 117 8.19 -4.77 -3.52
C TYR A 117 7.39 -4.30 -2.31
N CYS A 118 7.98 -3.34 -1.57
CA CYS A 118 7.33 -2.63 -0.48
C CYS A 118 7.20 -1.15 -0.84
N ASN A 119 6.00 -0.61 -0.72
CA ASN A 119 5.72 0.79 -1.01
C ASN A 119 5.78 1.58 0.28
N VAL A 120 6.55 2.65 0.30
CA VAL A 120 6.70 3.54 1.45
C VAL A 120 6.15 4.91 1.08
N TYR A 121 5.02 5.26 1.66
CA TYR A 121 4.36 6.55 1.48
C TYR A 121 4.67 7.48 2.64
N SER A 122 4.79 8.77 2.36
CA SER A 122 4.85 9.83 3.36
C SER A 122 3.78 10.87 3.06
N PHE A 123 2.88 11.13 4.02
CA PHE A 123 1.73 12.02 3.84
C PHE A 123 1.24 12.57 5.18
N ARG A 124 0.31 13.54 5.12
CA ARG A 124 -0.32 14.14 6.30
C ARG A 124 -1.65 13.48 6.61
N ILE A 125 -1.88 13.15 7.88
CA ILE A 125 -3.16 12.62 8.37
C ILE A 125 -3.68 13.46 9.54
N LEU A 126 -5.00 13.69 9.57
CA LEU A 126 -5.68 14.46 10.61
C LEU A 126 -5.89 13.58 11.85
N ASN A 127 -5.29 13.95 12.98
CA ASN A 127 -5.54 13.27 14.26
C ASN A 127 -6.88 13.70 14.88
N ALA A 128 -7.29 13.06 15.99
CA ALA A 128 -8.55 13.39 16.67
C ALA A 128 -8.55 14.79 17.31
N ARG A 129 -7.39 15.41 17.50
CA ARG A 129 -7.26 16.78 18.03
C ARG A 129 -7.39 17.86 16.96
N GLY A 130 -7.64 17.48 15.71
CA GLY A 130 -7.78 18.42 14.59
C GLY A 130 -6.44 18.90 14.01
N ASN A 131 -5.33 18.25 14.33
CA ASN A 131 -4.01 18.60 13.81
C ASN A 131 -3.59 17.60 12.71
N TYR A 132 -3.03 18.10 11.62
CA TYR A 132 -2.34 17.27 10.66
C TYR A 132 -0.97 16.89 11.19
N VAL A 133 -0.68 15.59 11.16
CA VAL A 133 0.62 15.01 11.50
C VAL A 133 1.17 14.26 10.30
N ARG A 134 2.48 14.36 10.07
CA ARG A 134 3.12 13.62 8.98
C ARG A 134 3.43 12.20 9.41
N VAL A 135 3.06 11.27 8.57
CA VAL A 135 3.24 9.83 8.80
C VAL A 135 4.01 9.19 7.64
N THR A 136 4.69 8.10 7.96
CA THR A 136 5.24 7.16 6.98
C THR A 136 4.44 5.87 7.05
N SER A 137 3.94 5.40 5.91
CA SER A 137 3.13 4.20 5.80
C SER A 137 3.74 3.22 4.80
N ARG A 138 4.08 2.01 5.27
CA ARG A 138 4.64 0.94 4.44
C ARG A 138 3.53 -0.01 4.05
N HIS A 139 3.40 -0.27 2.75
CA HIS A 139 2.39 -1.18 2.20
C HIS A 139 3.06 -2.32 1.45
N GLN A 140 2.56 -3.53 1.66
CA GLN A 140 3.04 -4.73 1.00
C GLN A 140 1.88 -5.69 0.78
N VAL A 141 1.96 -6.53 -0.25
CA VAL A 141 1.02 -7.63 -0.42
C VAL A 141 1.23 -8.62 0.73
N LEU A 142 0.18 -8.88 1.50
CA LEU A 142 0.16 -9.87 2.57
C LEU A 142 -0.22 -11.23 2.01
N GLU A 143 -1.31 -11.29 1.23
CA GLU A 143 -1.80 -12.50 0.62
C GLU A 143 -2.16 -12.28 -0.85
N GLN A 144 -1.91 -13.30 -1.66
CA GLN A 144 -2.34 -13.38 -3.05
C GLN A 144 -3.47 -14.38 -3.20
N SER A 145 -4.33 -14.14 -4.18
CA SER A 145 -5.26 -15.16 -4.66
C SER A 145 -4.51 -16.32 -5.32
N HIS A 146 -5.16 -17.48 -5.49
CA HIS A 146 -4.54 -18.66 -6.13
C HIS A 146 -4.04 -18.39 -7.56
N ASP A 147 -4.59 -17.38 -8.23
CA ASP A 147 -4.14 -16.92 -9.55
C ASP A 147 -3.17 -15.72 -9.46
N GLY A 148 -2.62 -15.44 -8.26
CA GLY A 148 -1.51 -14.53 -7.98
C GLY A 148 -1.80 -13.07 -8.09
N LYS A 149 -3.02 -12.69 -7.89
CA LYS A 149 -3.39 -11.28 -7.78
C LYS A 149 -3.32 -10.83 -6.33
N ALA A 150 -2.95 -9.57 -6.11
CA ALA A 150 -2.94 -9.01 -4.76
C ALA A 150 -4.37 -9.06 -4.19
N TRP A 151 -4.54 -9.78 -3.09
CA TRP A 151 -5.82 -9.91 -2.40
C TRP A 151 -5.84 -9.13 -1.09
N LEU A 152 -4.92 -9.42 -0.18
CA LEU A 152 -4.76 -8.66 1.07
C LEU A 152 -3.51 -7.81 1.02
N ILE A 153 -3.64 -6.54 1.38
CA ILE A 153 -2.53 -5.59 1.48
C ILE A 153 -2.39 -5.18 2.94
N ILE A 154 -1.23 -5.43 3.53
CA ILE A 154 -0.90 -4.92 4.86
C ILE A 154 -0.29 -3.54 4.76
N GLY A 155 -0.73 -2.63 5.63
CA GLY A 155 -0.13 -1.33 5.86
C GLY A 155 0.33 -1.18 7.30
N ASN A 156 1.52 -0.61 7.49
CA ASN A 156 2.06 -0.23 8.79
C ASN A 156 2.44 1.24 8.76
N MET A 157 1.77 2.05 9.58
CA MET A 157 1.95 3.49 9.62
C MET A 157 2.58 3.91 10.94
N SER A 158 3.58 4.79 10.86
CA SER A 158 4.30 5.39 11.98
C SER A 158 4.48 6.89 11.79
N MET A 159 4.80 7.65 12.87
CA MET A 159 5.18 9.06 12.72
C MET A 159 6.41 9.18 11.83
N ALA A 160 6.39 10.12 10.92
CA ALA A 160 7.57 10.43 10.14
C ALA A 160 8.68 11.00 11.06
N PRO A 161 9.94 10.56 10.87
CA PRO A 161 11.07 11.17 11.58
C PRO A 161 11.20 12.62 11.14
N GLY A 162 10.90 13.54 12.01
CA GLY A 162 10.83 14.96 11.70
C GLY A 162 9.51 15.33 11.01
N GLN A 163 8.76 16.20 11.67
CA GLN A 163 7.50 16.74 11.16
C GLN A 163 7.76 17.91 10.21
N LYS A 164 8.64 17.71 9.21
CA LYS A 164 8.93 18.75 8.21
C LYS A 164 7.66 19.04 7.42
N GLU A 165 7.41 20.30 7.21
CA GLU A 165 6.36 20.81 6.33
C GLU A 165 6.71 20.51 4.85
N SER A 166 6.58 19.28 4.42
CA SER A 166 6.49 18.97 3.00
C SER A 166 5.02 19.11 2.60
N GLU A 167 4.75 19.93 1.61
CA GLU A 167 3.39 20.14 1.11
C GLU A 167 2.90 19.01 0.20
N GLN A 168 3.73 18.01 -0.03
CA GLN A 168 3.44 16.94 -0.98
C GLN A 168 3.51 15.56 -0.34
N ALA A 169 2.65 14.67 -0.80
CA ALA A 169 2.79 13.25 -0.54
C ALA A 169 3.95 12.69 -1.36
N GLU A 170 4.69 11.77 -0.76
CA GLU A 170 5.85 11.13 -1.38
C GLU A 170 5.65 9.62 -1.40
N CYS A 171 6.24 8.95 -2.37
CA CYS A 171 6.29 7.50 -2.44
C CYS A 171 7.66 7.03 -2.87
N THR A 172 8.19 6.06 -2.15
CA THR A 172 9.39 5.32 -2.50
C THR A 172 9.04 3.84 -2.57
N VAL A 173 9.55 3.16 -3.59
CA VAL A 173 9.45 1.70 -3.71
C VAL A 173 10.75 1.09 -3.26
N LEU A 174 10.67 0.11 -2.37
CA LEU A 174 11.79 -0.68 -1.90
C LEU A 174 11.68 -2.09 -2.50
N ASN A 175 12.69 -2.50 -3.24
CA ASN A 175 12.84 -3.90 -3.64
C ASN A 175 13.46 -4.68 -2.47
N LEU A 176 12.69 -5.58 -1.88
CA LEU A 176 13.09 -6.36 -0.68
C LEU A 176 14.18 -7.40 -0.97
N ARG A 177 14.41 -7.76 -2.24
CA ARG A 177 15.43 -8.75 -2.62
C ARG A 177 16.84 -8.16 -2.64
N ASN A 178 16.97 -6.94 -3.14
CA ASN A 178 18.28 -6.32 -3.36
C ASN A 178 18.47 -5.01 -2.57
N GLY A 179 17.44 -4.54 -1.87
CA GLY A 179 17.49 -3.28 -1.10
C GLY A 179 17.42 -2.02 -1.94
N GLU A 180 17.22 -2.14 -3.26
CA GLU A 180 17.14 -1.00 -4.15
C GLU A 180 15.90 -0.14 -3.87
N MET A 181 16.07 1.16 -3.87
CA MET A 181 15.01 2.13 -3.63
C MET A 181 14.87 3.07 -4.83
N PHE A 182 13.62 3.30 -5.25
CA PHE A 182 13.34 4.22 -6.37
C PHE A 182 11.97 4.92 -6.19
N SER A 183 11.81 6.05 -6.90
CA SER A 183 10.52 6.75 -6.95
C SER A 183 9.68 6.24 -8.13
N PRO A 184 8.38 5.96 -7.95
CA PRO A 184 7.50 5.52 -9.04
C PRO A 184 7.43 6.48 -10.23
N GLY A 185 7.71 7.76 -10.01
CA GLY A 185 7.75 8.77 -11.07
C GLY A 185 8.93 8.62 -12.02
N VAL A 186 10.06 8.08 -11.55
CA VAL A 186 11.28 7.89 -12.34
C VAL A 186 11.20 6.62 -13.19
N VAL A 187 10.62 5.55 -12.64
CA VAL A 187 10.52 4.24 -13.31
C VAL A 187 9.65 4.26 -14.56
N ILE A 188 8.64 5.16 -14.61
CA ILE A 188 7.76 5.28 -15.78
C ILE A 188 8.48 5.96 -16.96
N MET A 189 9.51 6.75 -16.71
CA MET A 189 10.30 7.39 -17.76
C MET A 189 11.40 6.50 -18.36
N ASN A 190 11.83 5.47 -17.63
CA ASN A 190 12.76 4.47 -18.13
C ASN A 190 12.06 3.11 -18.21
N PRO A 191 11.50 2.71 -19.36
CA PRO A 191 11.14 1.31 -19.54
C PRO A 191 12.41 0.50 -19.25
N VAL A 192 12.33 -0.50 -18.39
CA VAL A 192 13.43 -1.44 -18.15
C VAL A 192 13.83 -1.96 -19.51
N VAL A 193 14.97 -1.53 -20.00
CA VAL A 193 15.59 -2.09 -21.19
C VAL A 193 16.02 -3.49 -20.77
N SER A 194 15.17 -4.48 -21.03
CA SER A 194 15.58 -5.87 -20.92
C SER A 194 16.68 -6.05 -21.94
N LEU A 195 17.91 -6.14 -21.48
CA LEU A 195 19.05 -6.48 -22.32
C LEU A 195 18.71 -7.81 -22.99
N THR A 196 18.76 -7.83 -24.31
CA THR A 196 18.62 -9.07 -25.08
C THR A 196 19.81 -9.98 -24.74
N GLY A 197 19.67 -11.29 -24.89
CA GLY A 197 20.76 -12.25 -24.62
C GLY A 197 22.08 -11.86 -25.30
N ARG A 198 22.04 -11.21 -26.46
CA ARG A 198 23.22 -10.70 -27.16
C ARG A 198 23.91 -9.51 -26.47
N GLU A 199 23.13 -8.66 -25.81
CA GLU A 199 23.67 -7.51 -25.09
C GLU A 199 24.27 -7.95 -23.73
N MET A 200 23.73 -8.99 -23.12
CA MET A 200 24.31 -9.64 -21.95
C MET A 200 25.65 -10.30 -22.28
N ASP A 201 25.77 -11.00 -23.43
CA ASP A 201 27.02 -11.63 -23.88
C ASP A 201 28.13 -10.63 -24.23
N ALA A 202 27.77 -9.39 -24.57
CA ALA A 202 28.73 -8.32 -24.85
C ALA A 202 29.35 -7.72 -23.58
N LEU A 203 28.69 -7.82 -22.43
CA LEU A 203 29.17 -7.31 -21.14
C LEU A 203 30.01 -8.32 -20.36
N THR A 204 30.06 -9.58 -20.80
CA THR A 204 30.82 -10.67 -20.17
C THR A 204 32.12 -11.03 -20.91
N ARG A 205 32.51 -10.28 -21.91
CA ARG A 205 33.80 -10.35 -22.59
C ARG A 205 34.66 -9.15 -22.21
#